data_34273847b0f9dbe17957f4a2be0a31ca
#
_entry.id   34273847b0f9dbe17957f4a2be0a31ca
#
_cell.length_a   1.000
_cell.length_b   1.000
_cell.length_c   1.000
_cell.angle_alpha   90.00
_cell.angle_beta   90.00
_cell.angle_gamma   90.00
#
_symmetry.space_group_name_H-M   'P 1'
#
loop_
_entity.id
_entity.type
_entity.pdbx_description
1 polymer ?
#
loop_
_entity_poly.entity_id
_entity_poly.type
_entity_poly.pdbx_seq_one_letter_code
_entity_poly.pdbx_strand_id
1 'polypeptide(L)'
;QDQTWQLRDQDVLHLLEGENRLYFAAGSGYRYSNGGYALLALIVEKASGKTFQQFLRERIFLPLGMHNSQAHVAEGMEIAHRAYGYSEIDGAWQRTDQSNTSAVLGDGGIYSSIDDLARWDAALYDDRLLSDASRKLAFQPHVQVTGEPYQASYGYGWRITGETLWHSGETIGFRNVIVRWPGRHLTVVVLSNRNDPEPYRLALEIGSRFP
;
A
#
# COMPACT_ATOMS: atom_id res chain seq x y z
N GLN A 1 -16.47 22.50 -7.47
CA GLN A 1 -15.57 21.56 -6.77
C GLN A 1 -14.19 22.19 -6.81
N ASP A 2 -13.74 22.72 -5.68
CA ASP A 2 -12.39 23.24 -5.54
C ASP A 2 -11.43 22.07 -5.80
N GLN A 3 -10.61 22.17 -6.84
CA GLN A 3 -9.49 21.26 -7.04
C GLN A 3 -8.52 21.51 -5.89
N THR A 4 -8.59 20.65 -4.89
CA THR A 4 -7.65 20.72 -3.77
C THR A 4 -6.27 20.39 -4.34
N TRP A 5 -5.32 21.32 -4.25
CA TRP A 5 -3.94 21.08 -4.60
C TRP A 5 -3.42 19.85 -3.85
N GLN A 6 -2.76 18.92 -4.56
CA GLN A 6 -2.28 17.66 -4.00
C GLN A 6 -0.77 17.55 -4.17
N LEU A 7 -0.11 17.12 -3.10
CA LEU A 7 1.31 16.76 -3.10
C LEU A 7 1.54 15.54 -4.01
N ARG A 8 2.68 15.54 -4.68
CA ARG A 8 3.22 14.42 -5.46
C ARG A 8 4.51 13.91 -4.81
N ASP A 9 5.00 12.76 -5.24
CA ASP A 9 6.26 12.18 -4.73
C ASP A 9 7.43 13.16 -4.83
N GLN A 10 7.49 13.97 -5.89
CA GLN A 10 8.52 15.00 -6.08
C GLN A 10 8.44 16.13 -5.02
N ASP A 11 7.24 16.50 -4.60
CA ASP A 11 7.06 17.52 -3.56
C ASP A 11 7.52 16.97 -2.19
N VAL A 12 7.29 15.67 -1.95
CA VAL A 12 7.81 15.00 -0.75
C VAL A 12 9.33 15.01 -0.72
N LEU A 13 10.00 14.77 -1.87
CA LEU A 13 11.46 14.88 -1.97
C LEU A 13 11.91 16.29 -1.62
N HIS A 14 11.31 17.33 -2.20
CA HIS A 14 11.68 18.74 -1.92
C HIS A 14 11.52 19.10 -0.44
N LEU A 15 10.46 18.60 0.21
CA LEU A 15 10.27 18.81 1.65
C LEU A 15 11.37 18.11 2.47
N LEU A 16 11.77 16.90 2.08
CA LEU A 16 12.82 16.15 2.78
C LEU A 16 14.22 16.71 2.55
N GLU A 17 14.51 17.33 1.40
CA GLU A 17 15.78 18.02 1.12
C GLU A 17 16.06 19.17 2.10
N GLY A 18 15.01 19.78 2.67
CA GLY A 18 15.12 20.82 3.70
C GLY A 18 15.40 20.30 5.12
N GLU A 19 15.32 18.98 5.36
CA GLU A 19 15.51 18.40 6.69
C GLU A 19 16.97 18.06 6.96
N ASN A 20 17.50 18.55 8.09
CA ASN A 20 18.91 18.37 8.46
C ASN A 20 19.12 17.35 9.59
N ARG A 21 18.08 16.61 9.99
CA ARG A 21 18.14 15.68 11.11
C ARG A 21 17.64 14.29 10.73
N LEU A 22 18.22 13.30 11.35
CA LEU A 22 17.75 11.91 11.32
C LEU A 22 17.06 11.60 12.66
N TYR A 23 16.06 10.73 12.63
CA TYR A 23 15.45 10.20 13.85
C TYR A 23 16.38 9.21 14.56
N PHE A 24 17.21 8.50 13.81
CA PHE A 24 18.22 7.54 14.26
C PHE A 24 19.26 7.31 13.16
N ALA A 25 20.41 6.75 13.52
CA ALA A 25 21.43 6.36 12.53
C ALA A 25 20.90 5.28 11.58
N ALA A 26 21.35 5.29 10.34
CA ALA A 26 20.91 4.30 9.36
C ALA A 26 21.15 2.86 9.87
N GLY A 27 20.12 2.00 9.76
CA GLY A 27 20.16 0.61 10.23
C GLY A 27 19.98 0.40 11.74
N SER A 28 19.84 1.47 12.56
CA SER A 28 19.77 1.34 14.02
C SER A 28 18.36 1.38 14.62
N GLY A 29 17.31 1.56 13.81
CA GLY A 29 15.96 1.66 14.35
C GLY A 29 14.88 1.54 13.27
N TYR A 30 13.64 1.57 13.72
CA TYR A 30 12.45 1.53 12.88
C TYR A 30 11.56 2.75 13.12
N ARG A 31 11.08 3.33 12.05
CA ARG A 31 9.95 4.25 12.04
C ARG A 31 9.23 4.13 10.71
N TYR A 32 7.93 3.87 10.74
CA TYR A 32 7.12 3.84 9.52
C TYR A 32 7.22 5.16 8.77
N SER A 33 7.40 5.09 7.45
CA SER A 33 7.65 6.30 6.65
C SER A 33 7.01 6.21 5.27
N ASN A 34 5.91 6.93 5.08
CA ASN A 34 5.32 7.17 3.77
C ASN A 34 6.32 7.91 2.86
N GLY A 35 7.00 8.94 3.38
CA GLY A 35 8.03 9.67 2.63
C GLY A 35 9.14 8.77 2.08
N GLY A 36 9.54 7.73 2.81
CA GLY A 36 10.50 6.74 2.32
C GLY A 36 10.00 5.99 1.09
N TYR A 37 8.72 5.63 1.05
CA TYR A 37 8.11 4.96 -0.10
C TYR A 37 7.86 5.92 -1.28
N ALA A 38 7.54 7.19 -1.02
CA ALA A 38 7.53 8.23 -2.07
C ALA A 38 8.89 8.33 -2.77
N LEU A 39 10.00 8.34 -2.00
CA LEU A 39 11.34 8.32 -2.57
C LEU A 39 11.63 7.05 -3.39
N LEU A 40 11.15 5.88 -2.97
CA LEU A 40 11.29 4.64 -3.73
C LEU A 40 10.57 4.72 -5.08
N ALA A 41 9.40 5.35 -5.16
CA ALA A 41 8.72 5.59 -6.44
C ALA A 41 9.58 6.44 -7.38
N LEU A 42 10.19 7.52 -6.88
CA LEU A 42 11.11 8.35 -7.68
C LEU A 42 12.37 7.58 -8.12
N ILE A 43 12.89 6.67 -7.28
CA ILE A 43 14.00 5.79 -7.67
C ILE A 43 13.57 4.88 -8.81
N VAL A 44 12.36 4.30 -8.76
CA VAL A 44 11.81 3.49 -9.85
C VAL A 44 11.69 4.31 -11.13
N GLU A 45 11.19 5.54 -11.07
CA GLU A 45 11.12 6.44 -12.24
C GLU A 45 12.49 6.69 -12.84
N LYS A 46 13.46 7.08 -12.02
CA LYS A 46 14.82 7.36 -12.45
C LYS A 46 15.51 6.13 -13.06
N ALA A 47 15.34 4.96 -12.46
CA ALA A 47 15.95 3.72 -12.93
C ALA A 47 15.30 3.17 -14.21
N SER A 48 13.99 3.36 -14.36
CA SER A 48 13.24 2.81 -15.50
C SER A 48 13.11 3.77 -16.69
N GLY A 49 13.28 5.06 -16.46
CA GLY A 49 12.99 6.12 -17.43
C GLY A 49 11.49 6.31 -17.73
N LYS A 50 10.62 5.79 -16.86
CA LYS A 50 9.15 5.83 -16.98
C LYS A 50 8.55 6.54 -15.78
N THR A 51 7.34 7.10 -15.92
CA THR A 51 6.58 7.50 -14.73
C THR A 51 6.23 6.28 -13.89
N PHE A 52 6.06 6.47 -12.58
CA PHE A 52 5.72 5.36 -11.67
C PHE A 52 4.43 4.65 -12.10
N GLN A 53 3.43 5.38 -12.56
CA GLN A 53 2.20 4.83 -13.12
C GLN A 53 2.44 3.95 -14.35
N GLN A 54 3.26 4.44 -15.32
CA GLN A 54 3.60 3.66 -16.51
C GLN A 54 4.36 2.40 -16.13
N PHE A 55 5.29 2.50 -15.17
CA PHE A 55 6.03 1.34 -14.67
C PHE A 55 5.10 0.30 -14.05
N LEU A 56 4.22 0.70 -13.13
CA LEU A 56 3.26 -0.20 -12.49
C LEU A 56 2.36 -0.86 -13.53
N ARG A 57 1.82 -0.07 -14.45
CA ARG A 57 0.95 -0.58 -15.51
C ARG A 57 1.66 -1.63 -16.38
N GLU A 58 2.86 -1.34 -16.88
CA GLU A 58 3.56 -2.19 -17.85
C GLU A 58 4.27 -3.38 -17.22
N ARG A 59 4.73 -3.23 -15.96
CA ARG A 59 5.55 -4.26 -15.30
C ARG A 59 4.77 -5.12 -14.31
N ILE A 60 3.60 -4.65 -13.86
CA ILE A 60 2.78 -5.36 -12.88
C ILE A 60 1.37 -5.58 -13.42
N PHE A 61 0.59 -4.53 -13.65
CA PHE A 61 -0.83 -4.69 -13.89
C PHE A 61 -1.15 -5.44 -15.18
N LEU A 62 -0.59 -5.03 -16.30
CA LEU A 62 -0.83 -5.70 -17.59
C LEU A 62 -0.32 -7.14 -17.62
N PRO A 63 0.93 -7.44 -17.20
CA PRO A 63 1.43 -8.83 -17.18
C PRO A 63 0.61 -9.78 -16.31
N LEU A 64 -0.02 -9.26 -15.25
CA LEU A 64 -0.87 -10.05 -14.35
C LEU A 64 -2.36 -10.06 -14.74
N GLY A 65 -2.76 -9.31 -15.78
CA GLY A 65 -4.17 -9.17 -16.15
C GLY A 65 -5.00 -8.38 -15.14
N MET A 66 -4.37 -7.46 -14.39
CA MET A 66 -5.01 -6.60 -13.40
C MET A 66 -5.65 -5.38 -14.09
N HIS A 67 -6.77 -5.60 -14.77
CA HIS A 67 -7.41 -4.60 -15.64
C HIS A 67 -8.17 -3.51 -14.89
N ASN A 68 -8.47 -3.72 -13.61
CA ASN A 68 -9.15 -2.77 -12.72
C ASN A 68 -8.17 -2.10 -11.74
N SER A 69 -6.86 -2.17 -12.03
CA SER A 69 -5.82 -1.58 -11.18
C SER A 69 -5.13 -0.45 -11.91
N GLN A 70 -5.01 0.69 -11.23
CA GLN A 70 -4.26 1.84 -11.73
C GLN A 70 -3.75 2.71 -10.58
N ALA A 71 -2.66 3.41 -10.80
CA ALA A 71 -2.23 4.48 -9.93
C ALA A 71 -3.07 5.73 -10.22
N HIS A 72 -3.56 6.38 -9.17
CA HIS A 72 -4.35 7.61 -9.31
C HIS A 72 -3.48 8.78 -9.77
N VAL A 73 -4.06 9.67 -10.58
CA VAL A 73 -3.47 10.97 -10.96
C VAL A 73 -4.51 12.05 -10.72
N ALA A 74 -4.12 13.13 -10.04
CA ALA A 74 -5.03 14.24 -9.70
C ALA A 74 -5.68 14.90 -10.92
N GLU A 75 -4.99 14.92 -12.05
CA GLU A 75 -5.48 15.46 -13.34
C GLU A 75 -5.93 14.34 -14.29
N GLY A 76 -6.11 13.13 -13.74
CA GLY A 76 -6.24 11.94 -14.53
C GLY A 76 -7.68 11.57 -14.90
N MET A 77 -7.76 10.45 -15.57
CA MET A 77 -9.02 9.85 -16.01
C MET A 77 -9.88 9.45 -14.81
N GLU A 78 -11.17 9.55 -14.97
CA GLU A 78 -12.12 8.99 -14.02
C GLU A 78 -11.92 7.47 -13.92
N ILE A 79 -11.88 6.96 -12.68
CA ILE A 79 -11.78 5.53 -12.44
C ILE A 79 -13.17 4.94 -12.52
N ALA A 80 -13.41 4.14 -13.56
CA ALA A 80 -14.69 3.51 -13.77
C ALA A 80 -15.07 2.57 -12.62
N HIS A 81 -16.32 2.61 -12.19
CA HIS A 81 -16.88 1.73 -11.15
C HIS A 81 -16.18 1.80 -9.79
N ARG A 82 -15.46 2.90 -9.48
CA ARG A 82 -14.82 3.03 -8.18
C ARG A 82 -15.86 3.23 -7.06
N ALA A 83 -15.58 2.67 -5.90
CA ALA A 83 -16.21 3.07 -4.66
C ALA A 83 -15.62 4.41 -4.19
N TYR A 84 -16.46 5.31 -3.70
CA TYR A 84 -16.01 6.56 -3.07
C TYR A 84 -15.86 6.36 -1.58
N GLY A 85 -14.86 7.05 -0.97
CA GLY A 85 -14.58 6.98 0.45
C GLY A 85 -15.51 7.82 1.29
N TYR A 86 -15.85 7.34 2.48
CA TYR A 86 -16.72 8.01 3.44
C TYR A 86 -16.13 8.01 4.84
N SER A 87 -16.33 9.12 5.55
CA SER A 87 -16.01 9.26 6.97
C SER A 87 -17.25 9.67 7.73
N GLU A 88 -17.41 9.18 8.96
CA GLU A 88 -18.44 9.65 9.87
C GLU A 88 -17.97 10.96 10.50
N ILE A 89 -18.71 12.02 10.29
CA ILE A 89 -18.47 13.36 10.83
C ILE A 89 -19.77 13.81 11.48
N ASP A 90 -19.72 14.14 12.76
CA ASP A 90 -20.87 14.58 13.56
C ASP A 90 -22.09 13.62 13.48
N GLY A 91 -21.83 12.32 13.48
CA GLY A 91 -22.85 11.28 13.40
C GLY A 91 -23.48 11.07 12.02
N ALA A 92 -22.94 11.67 10.98
CA ALA A 92 -23.39 11.52 9.60
C ALA A 92 -22.28 11.08 8.65
N TRP A 93 -22.57 10.15 7.74
CA TRP A 93 -21.63 9.72 6.71
C TRP A 93 -21.48 10.79 5.63
N GLN A 94 -20.25 11.28 5.48
CA GLN A 94 -19.89 12.27 4.48
C GLN A 94 -18.85 11.71 3.53
N ARG A 95 -18.92 12.07 2.26
CA ARG A 95 -17.91 11.70 1.28
C ARG A 95 -16.62 12.49 1.54
N THR A 96 -15.54 11.76 1.89
CA THR A 96 -14.22 12.31 2.22
C THR A 96 -13.12 11.65 1.41
N ASP A 97 -13.31 11.55 0.15
CA ASP A 97 -12.64 10.65 -0.78
C ASP A 97 -11.19 11.00 -1.14
N GLN A 98 -10.79 12.25 -0.97
CA GLN A 98 -9.48 12.76 -1.36
C GLN A 98 -8.90 13.70 -0.29
N SER A 99 -7.58 13.68 -0.17
CA SER A 99 -6.80 14.57 0.70
C SER A 99 -5.63 15.20 -0.06
N ASN A 100 -4.91 16.10 0.58
CA ASN A 100 -3.74 16.76 0.01
C ASN A 100 -2.59 15.78 -0.35
N THR A 101 -2.61 14.55 0.18
CA THR A 101 -1.59 13.52 -0.07
C THR A 101 -2.06 12.41 -0.99
N SER A 102 -3.29 12.47 -1.51
CA SER A 102 -3.84 11.39 -2.34
C SER A 102 -3.12 11.18 -3.68
N ALA A 103 -2.31 12.15 -4.13
CA ALA A 103 -1.50 12.03 -5.34
C ALA A 103 -0.03 11.66 -5.07
N VAL A 104 0.35 11.36 -3.82
CA VAL A 104 1.62 10.71 -3.51
C VAL A 104 1.45 9.22 -3.82
N LEU A 105 2.13 8.74 -4.84
CA LEU A 105 1.89 7.40 -5.40
C LEU A 105 2.75 6.31 -4.78
N GLY A 106 3.93 6.67 -4.30
CA GLY A 106 4.87 5.71 -3.73
C GLY A 106 4.41 5.11 -2.40
N ASP A 107 3.66 5.87 -1.61
CA ASP A 107 3.15 5.44 -0.31
C ASP A 107 1.71 4.88 -0.37
N GLY A 108 1.01 5.13 -1.50
CA GLY A 108 -0.39 4.75 -1.67
C GLY A 108 -0.90 5.11 -3.06
N GLY A 109 -2.14 5.60 -3.18
CA GLY A 109 -2.69 6.11 -4.43
C GLY A 109 -2.96 5.06 -5.52
N ILE A 110 -2.99 3.77 -5.16
CA ILE A 110 -3.36 2.69 -6.09
C ILE A 110 -4.81 2.30 -5.85
N TYR A 111 -5.58 2.31 -6.93
CA TYR A 111 -6.93 1.75 -6.97
C TYR A 111 -6.86 0.34 -7.54
N SER A 112 -7.59 -0.58 -6.94
CA SER A 112 -7.62 -1.98 -7.36
C SER A 112 -8.97 -2.62 -7.03
N SER A 113 -9.13 -3.88 -7.43
CA SER A 113 -10.28 -4.73 -7.09
C SER A 113 -9.83 -6.01 -6.39
N ILE A 114 -10.77 -6.69 -5.74
CA ILE A 114 -10.51 -7.98 -5.10
C ILE A 114 -9.95 -9.00 -6.12
N ASP A 115 -10.51 -9.04 -7.33
CA ASP A 115 -10.06 -9.96 -8.39
C ASP A 115 -8.62 -9.67 -8.83
N ASP A 116 -8.26 -8.39 -8.94
CA ASP A 116 -6.90 -8.01 -9.33
C ASP A 116 -5.90 -8.28 -8.20
N LEU A 117 -6.29 -8.03 -6.94
CA LEU A 117 -5.46 -8.37 -5.78
C LEU A 117 -5.26 -9.88 -5.62
N ALA A 118 -6.26 -10.69 -5.98
CA ALA A 118 -6.09 -12.16 -6.04
C ALA A 118 -5.07 -12.57 -7.12
N ARG A 119 -5.06 -11.91 -8.29
CA ARG A 119 -4.04 -12.16 -9.34
C ARG A 119 -2.64 -11.74 -8.87
N TRP A 120 -2.55 -10.60 -8.19
CA TRP A 120 -1.29 -10.13 -7.63
C TRP A 120 -0.79 -11.06 -6.53
N ASP A 121 -1.64 -11.51 -5.62
CA ASP A 121 -1.31 -12.48 -4.58
C ASP A 121 -0.79 -13.79 -5.17
N ALA A 122 -1.48 -14.34 -6.18
CA ALA A 122 -1.03 -15.54 -6.88
C ALA A 122 0.37 -15.39 -7.49
N ALA A 123 0.72 -14.22 -8.02
CA ALA A 123 2.03 -13.94 -8.59
C ALA A 123 3.15 -13.83 -7.54
N LEU A 124 2.83 -13.74 -6.26
CA LEU A 124 3.81 -13.76 -5.18
C LEU A 124 4.25 -15.18 -4.78
N TYR A 125 3.69 -16.21 -5.41
CA TYR A 125 4.11 -17.61 -5.22
C TYR A 125 5.03 -18.14 -6.32
N ASP A 126 5.23 -17.39 -7.40
CA ASP A 126 6.06 -17.77 -8.54
C ASP A 126 6.98 -16.63 -9.01
N ASP A 127 7.72 -16.84 -10.11
CA ASP A 127 8.74 -15.90 -10.59
C ASP A 127 8.20 -14.86 -11.59
N ARG A 128 6.87 -14.69 -11.72
CA ARG A 128 6.29 -13.72 -12.67
C ARG A 128 6.65 -12.26 -12.34
N LEU A 129 6.76 -11.92 -11.07
CA LEU A 129 7.10 -10.56 -10.62
C LEU A 129 8.49 -10.48 -10.02
N LEU A 130 8.83 -11.41 -9.15
CA LEU A 130 10.07 -11.43 -8.38
C LEU A 130 10.69 -12.81 -8.44
N SER A 131 12.00 -12.88 -8.56
CA SER A 131 12.72 -14.14 -8.37
C SER A 131 12.50 -14.68 -6.95
N ASP A 132 12.66 -16.00 -6.76
CA ASP A 132 12.58 -16.64 -5.45
C ASP A 132 13.50 -15.98 -4.42
N ALA A 133 14.72 -15.61 -4.82
CA ALA A 133 15.66 -14.90 -3.95
C ALA A 133 15.15 -13.53 -3.52
N SER A 134 14.53 -12.77 -4.43
CA SER A 134 13.95 -11.45 -4.13
C SER A 134 12.70 -11.56 -3.25
N ARG A 135 11.86 -12.58 -3.46
CA ARG A 135 10.71 -12.86 -2.60
C ARG A 135 11.14 -13.20 -1.16
N LYS A 136 12.14 -14.06 -1.01
CA LYS A 136 12.72 -14.39 0.30
C LYS A 136 13.23 -13.15 1.02
N LEU A 137 13.94 -12.27 0.31
CA LEU A 137 14.36 -10.99 0.85
C LEU A 137 13.18 -10.09 1.26
N ALA A 138 12.16 -9.99 0.43
CA ALA A 138 11.02 -9.12 0.73
C ALA A 138 10.20 -9.59 1.95
N PHE A 139 10.11 -10.91 2.16
CA PHE A 139 9.25 -11.51 3.18
C PHE A 139 9.99 -11.94 4.46
N GLN A 140 11.28 -11.70 4.56
CA GLN A 140 12.01 -11.97 5.81
C GLN A 140 11.97 -10.76 6.76
N PRO A 141 12.05 -10.98 8.08
CA PRO A 141 12.12 -9.90 9.04
C PRO A 141 13.48 -9.17 8.98
N HIS A 142 13.44 -7.88 8.68
CA HIS A 142 14.64 -7.04 8.66
C HIS A 142 14.78 -6.20 9.94
N VAL A 143 13.65 -5.78 10.53
CA VAL A 143 13.62 -4.94 11.72
C VAL A 143 12.37 -5.21 12.54
N GLN A 144 12.45 -5.01 13.87
CA GLN A 144 11.29 -5.07 14.74
C GLN A 144 10.48 -3.77 14.63
N VAL A 145 9.18 -3.90 14.48
CA VAL A 145 8.25 -2.77 14.54
C VAL A 145 8.13 -2.29 15.98
N THR A 146 8.30 -1.00 16.18
CA THR A 146 8.18 -0.36 17.50
C THR A 146 7.23 0.82 17.43
N GLY A 147 6.52 1.11 18.53
CA GLY A 147 5.59 2.24 18.60
C GLY A 147 4.24 2.01 17.92
N GLU A 148 3.93 0.77 17.53
CA GLU A 148 2.66 0.38 16.95
C GLU A 148 1.93 -0.64 17.86
N PRO A 149 0.58 -0.76 17.76
CA PRO A 149 -0.20 -1.62 18.65
C PRO A 149 -0.01 -3.12 18.39
N TYR A 150 0.61 -3.49 17.27
CA TYR A 150 0.84 -4.88 16.88
C TYR A 150 2.31 -5.24 16.99
N GLN A 151 2.59 -6.40 17.62
CA GLN A 151 3.93 -6.96 17.58
C GLN A 151 4.19 -7.57 16.20
N ALA A 152 5.13 -7.00 15.48
CA ALA A 152 5.50 -7.44 14.15
C ALA A 152 6.98 -7.15 13.87
N SER A 153 7.56 -7.89 12.93
CA SER A 153 8.75 -7.47 12.20
C SER A 153 8.34 -6.81 10.89
N TYR A 154 9.24 -6.07 10.26
CA TYR A 154 9.01 -5.46 8.96
C TYR A 154 10.00 -5.99 7.92
N GLY A 155 9.45 -6.43 6.79
CA GLY A 155 10.19 -6.79 5.58
C GLY A 155 10.20 -5.63 4.58
N TYR A 156 10.17 -5.92 3.28
CA TYR A 156 10.04 -4.88 2.26
C TYR A 156 8.56 -4.63 1.95
N GLY A 157 7.96 -3.70 2.69
CA GLY A 157 6.54 -3.38 2.55
C GLY A 157 5.58 -4.39 3.22
N TRP A 158 6.09 -5.29 4.05
CA TRP A 158 5.30 -6.30 4.73
C TRP A 158 5.55 -6.30 6.24
N ARG A 159 4.47 -6.32 7.01
CA ARG A 159 4.50 -6.71 8.42
C ARG A 159 4.48 -8.23 8.51
N ILE A 160 5.26 -8.76 9.44
CA ILE A 160 5.44 -10.19 9.66
C ILE A 160 5.05 -10.50 11.10
N THR A 161 3.99 -11.26 11.29
CA THR A 161 3.48 -11.67 12.61
C THR A 161 3.20 -13.16 12.62
N GLY A 162 4.00 -13.94 13.35
CA GLY A 162 3.91 -15.39 13.31
C GLY A 162 4.07 -15.91 11.88
N GLU A 163 3.07 -16.65 11.38
CA GLU A 163 3.05 -17.21 10.03
C GLU A 163 2.43 -16.27 8.97
N THR A 164 2.04 -15.06 9.36
CA THR A 164 1.36 -14.12 8.45
C THR A 164 2.27 -13.06 7.91
N LEU A 165 2.04 -12.71 6.64
CA LEU A 165 2.51 -11.50 5.98
C LEU A 165 1.31 -10.60 5.76
N TRP A 166 1.38 -9.35 6.22
CA TRP A 166 0.24 -8.46 6.08
C TRP A 166 0.64 -7.00 5.93
N HIS A 167 -0.25 -6.21 5.37
CA HIS A 167 -0.19 -4.76 5.43
C HIS A 167 -1.58 -4.18 5.41
N SER A 168 -1.79 -3.11 6.19
CA SER A 168 -3.02 -2.33 6.14
C SER A 168 -2.80 -1.05 5.35
N GLY A 169 -3.89 -0.53 4.78
CA GLY A 169 -3.93 0.78 4.17
C GLY A 169 -4.98 1.64 4.85
N GLU A 170 -4.56 2.84 5.19
CA GLU A 170 -5.43 3.86 5.78
C GLU A 170 -5.27 5.16 5.04
N THR A 171 -6.36 5.62 4.45
CA THR A 171 -6.45 6.95 3.88
C THR A 171 -7.83 7.52 4.17
N ILE A 172 -8.04 8.79 3.89
CA ILE A 172 -9.33 9.43 4.17
C ILE A 172 -10.48 8.67 3.49
N GLY A 173 -11.44 8.22 4.28
CA GLY A 173 -12.60 7.48 3.80
C GLY A 173 -12.37 6.01 3.46
N PHE A 174 -11.16 5.45 3.70
CA PHE A 174 -10.86 4.04 3.38
C PHE A 174 -10.06 3.37 4.47
N ARG A 175 -10.33 2.07 4.68
CA ARG A 175 -9.56 1.14 5.49
C ARG A 175 -9.44 -0.18 4.74
N ASN A 176 -8.22 -0.59 4.47
CA ASN A 176 -7.95 -1.78 3.68
C ASN A 176 -6.91 -2.65 4.38
N VAL A 177 -6.95 -3.94 4.13
CA VAL A 177 -5.91 -4.87 4.59
C VAL A 177 -5.78 -6.05 3.63
N ILE A 178 -4.57 -6.54 3.51
CA ILE A 178 -4.25 -7.87 2.98
C ILE A 178 -3.51 -8.63 4.09
N VAL A 179 -3.99 -9.84 4.39
CA VAL A 179 -3.35 -10.79 5.31
C VAL A 179 -3.14 -12.10 4.55
N ARG A 180 -1.90 -12.55 4.50
CA ARG A 180 -1.48 -13.76 3.80
C ARG A 180 -0.94 -14.78 4.79
N TRP A 181 -1.32 -16.03 4.62
CA TRP A 181 -0.72 -17.22 5.24
C TRP A 181 -0.03 -18.03 4.15
N PRO A 182 1.21 -17.70 3.76
CA PRO A 182 1.87 -18.32 2.60
C PRO A 182 1.98 -19.84 2.70
N GLY A 183 2.24 -20.37 3.89
CA GLY A 183 2.32 -21.81 4.14
C GLY A 183 0.99 -22.56 3.95
N ARG A 184 -0.15 -21.84 4.01
CA ARG A 184 -1.50 -22.38 3.83
C ARG A 184 -2.09 -22.04 2.46
N HIS A 185 -1.39 -21.29 1.62
CA HIS A 185 -1.93 -20.69 0.39
C HIS A 185 -3.27 -19.97 0.63
N LEU A 186 -3.41 -19.32 1.77
CA LEU A 186 -4.61 -18.57 2.17
C LEU A 186 -4.30 -17.08 2.19
N THR A 187 -5.17 -16.29 1.62
CA THR A 187 -5.10 -14.83 1.68
C THR A 187 -6.49 -14.25 1.93
N VAL A 188 -6.58 -13.32 2.86
CA VAL A 188 -7.78 -12.53 3.12
C VAL A 188 -7.50 -11.08 2.75
N VAL A 189 -8.35 -10.52 1.89
CA VAL A 189 -8.32 -9.12 1.50
C VAL A 189 -9.62 -8.47 1.95
N VAL A 190 -9.52 -7.35 2.66
CA VAL A 190 -10.67 -6.52 3.02
C VAL A 190 -10.46 -5.14 2.40
N LEU A 191 -11.38 -4.73 1.54
CA LEU A 191 -11.44 -3.39 0.96
C LEU A 191 -12.69 -2.70 1.50
N SER A 192 -12.50 -1.62 2.27
CA SER A 192 -13.58 -0.84 2.84
C SER A 192 -13.48 0.61 2.40
N ASN A 193 -14.61 1.16 1.97
CA ASN A 193 -14.76 2.57 1.64
C ASN A 193 -15.33 3.39 2.81
N ARG A 194 -15.00 2.99 4.03
CA ARG A 194 -15.29 3.67 5.30
C ARG A 194 -14.01 3.76 6.11
N ASN A 195 -13.87 4.79 6.94
CA ASN A 195 -12.72 4.98 7.82
C ASN A 195 -12.76 4.17 9.13
N ASP A 196 -13.72 3.26 9.28
CA ASP A 196 -13.91 2.25 10.31
C ASP A 196 -14.46 0.94 9.70
N PRO A 197 -14.44 -0.21 10.36
CA PRO A 197 -13.68 -0.60 11.53
C PRO A 197 -12.22 -0.97 11.21
N GLU A 198 -11.48 -1.48 12.20
CA GLU A 198 -10.13 -2.03 12.01
C GLU A 198 -10.17 -3.34 11.19
N PRO A 199 -9.73 -3.35 9.91
CA PRO A 199 -9.92 -4.50 9.04
C PRO A 199 -8.96 -5.66 9.33
N TYR A 200 -7.83 -5.42 10.01
CA TYR A 200 -6.85 -6.47 10.32
C TYR A 200 -7.43 -7.56 11.21
N ARG A 201 -8.12 -7.17 12.29
CA ARG A 201 -8.79 -8.13 13.18
C ARG A 201 -9.87 -8.93 12.47
N LEU A 202 -10.65 -8.26 11.64
CA LEU A 202 -11.66 -8.92 10.81
C LEU A 202 -11.04 -9.94 9.86
N ALA A 203 -9.93 -9.59 9.20
CA ALA A 203 -9.22 -10.50 8.30
C ALA A 203 -8.66 -11.72 9.04
N LEU A 204 -8.13 -11.56 10.25
CA LEU A 204 -7.68 -12.67 11.10
C LEU A 204 -8.84 -13.58 11.51
N GLU A 205 -9.98 -13.00 11.90
CA GLU A 205 -11.17 -13.78 12.24
C GLU A 205 -11.68 -14.59 11.04
N ILE A 206 -11.75 -13.99 9.86
CA ILE A 206 -12.11 -14.68 8.63
C ILE A 206 -11.11 -15.83 8.37
N GLY A 207 -9.81 -15.54 8.38
CA GLY A 207 -8.76 -16.52 8.11
C GLY A 207 -8.76 -17.72 9.08
N SER A 208 -9.17 -17.50 10.34
CA SER A 208 -9.26 -18.57 11.34
C SER A 208 -10.35 -19.63 11.04
N ARG A 209 -11.30 -19.31 10.14
CA ARG A 209 -12.39 -20.23 9.74
C ARG A 209 -11.99 -21.15 8.60
N PHE A 210 -10.83 -20.93 8.01
CA PHE A 210 -10.27 -21.75 6.94
C PHE A 210 -9.00 -22.44 7.49
N PRO A 211 -9.08 -23.72 7.84
CA PRO A 211 -7.96 -24.49 8.41
C PRO A 211 -6.83 -24.74 7.41
#